data_8c5542a532145ecd4f968823248ea79e
#
_entry.id   8c5542a532145ecd4f968823248ea79e
#
_cell.length_a   1.000
_cell.length_b   1.000
_cell.length_c   1.000
_cell.angle_alpha   90.00
_cell.angle_beta   90.00
_cell.angle_gamma   90.00
#
_symmetry.space_group_name_H-M   'P 1'
#
loop_
_entity.id
_entity.type
_entity.pdbx_description
1 polymer ?
#
loop_
_entity_poly.entity_id
_entity_poly.type
_entity_poly.pdbx_seq_one_letter_code
_entity_poly.pdbx_strand_id
1 'polypeptide(L)'
;SPLTQDVADAQPGYAGLTNSTYDGLCYRSVRVESLLGQSLDRLHLDEAWYGYARFNPMYANHFAMRGDPKDHAGPTVFATHSTHKMLAALSQASYIHVRDGKNPIDHHRFNQAYMMHTSTSPLYAIVASNDIASAMMDGGGGPSLTQEVIDEAVDFRQAVARLARSFREQGEWFFQPWNIDRVQ
;
A
#
# COMPACT_ATOMS: atom_id res chain seq x y z
N SER A 1 -3.93 14.37 -20.17
CA SER A 1 -4.66 13.16 -20.65
C SER A 1 -6.15 13.51 -20.69
N PRO A 2 -6.92 13.03 -21.68
CA PRO A 2 -8.38 13.23 -21.71
C PRO A 2 -9.06 12.83 -20.41
N LEU A 3 -8.66 11.70 -19.82
CA LEU A 3 -9.18 11.22 -18.55
C LEU A 3 -8.98 12.19 -17.39
N THR A 4 -7.86 12.92 -17.35
CA THR A 4 -7.61 13.90 -16.28
C THR A 4 -8.42 15.18 -16.48
N GLN A 5 -8.75 15.53 -17.72
CA GLN A 5 -9.61 16.66 -18.04
C GLN A 5 -11.06 16.37 -17.62
N ASP A 6 -11.57 15.20 -17.99
CA ASP A 6 -12.93 14.78 -17.63
C ASP A 6 -13.12 14.69 -16.10
N VAL A 7 -12.10 14.23 -15.37
CA VAL A 7 -12.13 14.18 -13.89
C VAL A 7 -12.14 15.59 -13.29
N ALA A 8 -11.36 16.53 -13.84
CA ALA A 8 -11.35 17.90 -13.38
C ALA A 8 -12.71 18.59 -13.60
N ASP A 9 -13.32 18.36 -14.75
CA ASP A 9 -14.63 18.93 -15.09
C ASP A 9 -15.78 18.33 -14.29
N ALA A 10 -15.72 17.03 -13.97
CA ALA A 10 -16.71 16.34 -13.16
C ALA A 10 -16.63 16.64 -11.65
N GLN A 11 -15.49 17.16 -11.18
CA GLN A 11 -15.22 17.42 -9.75
C GLN A 11 -15.69 16.28 -8.82
N PRO A 12 -15.25 15.05 -9.01
CA PRO A 12 -15.67 13.93 -8.18
C PRO A 12 -15.20 14.14 -6.74
N GLY A 13 -16.08 13.92 -5.77
CA GLY A 13 -15.74 14.08 -4.35
C GLY A 13 -14.79 13.01 -3.81
N TYR A 14 -14.71 11.85 -4.50
CA TYR A 14 -13.96 10.68 -4.03
C TYR A 14 -13.39 9.88 -5.20
N ALA A 15 -12.18 9.35 -5.02
CA ALA A 15 -11.60 8.31 -5.88
C ALA A 15 -10.93 7.22 -5.04
N GLY A 16 -11.12 5.96 -5.44
CA GLY A 16 -10.45 4.79 -4.87
C GLY A 16 -9.51 4.16 -5.89
N LEU A 17 -8.29 3.82 -5.46
CA LEU A 17 -7.27 3.17 -6.29
C LEU A 17 -6.63 2.03 -5.51
N THR A 18 -6.44 0.89 -6.16
CA THR A 18 -5.67 -0.23 -5.60
C THR A 18 -4.17 0.05 -5.74
N ASN A 19 -3.47 0.06 -4.64
CA ASN A 19 -2.01 0.24 -4.55
C ASN A 19 -1.46 -0.82 -3.57
N SER A 20 -0.84 -1.89 -3.96
CA SER A 20 -0.29 -2.33 -5.24
C SER A 20 -1.13 -3.45 -5.86
N THR A 21 -0.79 -3.85 -7.11
CA THR A 21 -1.36 -5.07 -7.72
C THR A 21 -0.70 -6.33 -7.16
N TYR A 22 -1.30 -7.50 -7.41
CA TYR A 22 -0.70 -8.80 -7.05
C TYR A 22 0.64 -9.06 -7.73
N ASP A 23 0.87 -8.43 -8.89
CA ASP A 23 2.13 -8.54 -9.63
C ASP A 23 3.23 -7.60 -9.10
N GLY A 24 2.93 -6.81 -8.07
CA GLY A 24 3.86 -5.88 -7.45
C GLY A 24 3.96 -4.53 -8.17
N LEU A 25 3.06 -4.22 -9.10
CA LEU A 25 2.99 -2.89 -9.70
C LEU A 25 2.35 -1.92 -8.72
N CYS A 26 3.01 -0.81 -8.44
CA CYS A 26 2.54 0.21 -7.53
C CYS A 26 2.60 1.61 -8.14
N TYR A 27 1.68 2.45 -7.73
CA TYR A 27 1.68 3.85 -8.13
C TYR A 27 2.76 4.63 -7.38
N ARG A 28 3.26 5.67 -8.02
CA ARG A 28 3.90 6.77 -7.27
C ARG A 28 2.78 7.59 -6.61
N SER A 29 2.45 7.27 -5.37
CA SER A 29 1.33 7.90 -4.65
C SER A 29 1.43 9.42 -4.59
N VAL A 30 2.65 9.96 -4.51
CA VAL A 30 2.93 11.41 -4.62
C VAL A 30 2.37 11.99 -5.92
N ARG A 31 2.59 11.30 -7.04
CA ARG A 31 2.11 11.76 -8.35
C ARG A 31 0.60 11.63 -8.51
N VAL A 32 0.05 10.51 -8.03
CA VAL A 32 -1.41 10.30 -8.01
C VAL A 32 -2.10 11.43 -7.25
N GLU A 33 -1.61 11.71 -6.04
CA GLU A 33 -2.15 12.77 -5.18
C GLU A 33 -2.03 14.16 -5.83
N SER A 34 -0.88 14.45 -6.46
CA SER A 34 -0.68 15.70 -7.19
C SER A 34 -1.61 15.86 -8.39
N LEU A 35 -1.88 14.79 -9.14
CA LEU A 35 -2.73 14.82 -10.32
C LEU A 35 -4.22 14.90 -9.97
N LEU A 36 -4.66 14.09 -9.02
CA LEU A 36 -6.08 13.98 -8.67
C LEU A 36 -6.50 14.96 -7.58
N GLY A 37 -5.58 15.34 -6.70
CA GLY A 37 -5.87 16.18 -5.54
C GLY A 37 -6.38 17.57 -5.85
N GLN A 38 -6.22 18.04 -7.08
CA GLN A 38 -6.80 19.31 -7.53
C GLN A 38 -8.31 19.23 -7.69
N SER A 39 -8.84 18.04 -8.03
CA SER A 39 -10.25 17.81 -8.36
C SER A 39 -10.98 16.98 -7.31
N LEU A 40 -10.27 16.38 -6.35
CA LEU A 40 -10.83 15.48 -5.35
C LEU A 40 -10.81 16.10 -3.96
N ASP A 41 -11.82 15.78 -3.18
CA ASP A 41 -11.84 15.99 -1.73
C ASP A 41 -11.27 14.80 -0.96
N ARG A 42 -11.46 13.61 -1.49
CA ARG A 42 -11.12 12.33 -0.83
C ARG A 42 -10.41 11.39 -1.79
N LEU A 43 -9.24 10.91 -1.39
CA LEU A 43 -8.48 9.89 -2.11
C LEU A 43 -8.31 8.67 -1.21
N HIS A 44 -8.72 7.51 -1.67
CA HIS A 44 -8.50 6.24 -0.98
C HIS A 44 -7.51 5.38 -1.76
N LEU A 45 -6.42 5.00 -1.11
CA LEU A 45 -5.49 4.01 -1.62
C LEU A 45 -5.73 2.69 -0.88
N ASP A 46 -6.21 1.70 -1.62
CA ASP A 46 -6.29 0.34 -1.12
C ASP A 46 -4.89 -0.26 -1.14
N GLU A 47 -4.27 -0.30 0.02
CA GLU A 47 -2.93 -0.81 0.29
C GLU A 47 -2.97 -2.14 1.06
N ALA A 48 -4.02 -2.94 0.84
CA ALA A 48 -4.23 -4.19 1.55
C ALA A 48 -3.01 -5.14 1.48
N TRP A 49 -2.24 -5.09 0.40
CA TRP A 49 -1.01 -5.87 0.19
C TRP A 49 0.27 -5.06 0.35
N TYR A 50 0.19 -3.82 0.82
CA TYR A 50 1.31 -2.89 0.74
C TYR A 50 1.65 -2.22 2.08
N GLY A 51 1.13 -2.74 3.20
CA GLY A 51 1.34 -2.17 4.54
C GLY A 51 2.80 -2.09 4.99
N TYR A 52 3.71 -2.87 4.40
CA TYR A 52 5.15 -2.85 4.68
C TYR A 52 5.91 -1.67 4.06
N ALA A 53 5.33 -1.00 3.07
CA ALA A 53 6.04 -0.02 2.24
C ALA A 53 6.61 1.16 3.04
N ARG A 54 5.96 1.57 4.12
CA ARG A 54 6.46 2.67 4.97
C ARG A 54 7.81 2.37 5.60
N PHE A 55 8.15 1.12 5.81
CA PHE A 55 9.30 0.71 6.63
C PHE A 55 10.60 0.54 5.83
N ASN A 56 10.55 0.70 4.49
CA ASN A 56 11.74 0.66 3.66
C ASN A 56 11.84 1.89 2.76
N PRO A 57 12.99 2.58 2.71
CA PRO A 57 13.18 3.80 1.93
C PRO A 57 13.00 3.61 0.42
N MET A 58 13.11 2.37 -0.09
CA MET A 58 12.82 2.04 -1.49
C MET A 58 11.41 2.49 -1.92
N TYR A 59 10.46 2.47 -1.00
CA TYR A 59 9.05 2.78 -1.27
C TYR A 59 8.63 4.20 -0.88
N ALA A 60 9.56 5.09 -0.54
CA ALA A 60 9.28 6.41 0.07
C ALA A 60 8.21 7.25 -0.64
N ASN A 61 8.05 7.11 -1.97
CA ASN A 61 7.09 7.86 -2.77
C ASN A 61 5.89 7.04 -3.26
N HIS A 62 5.70 5.84 -2.72
CA HIS A 62 4.80 4.83 -3.28
C HIS A 62 3.65 4.42 -2.35
N PHE A 63 3.57 4.94 -1.12
CA PHE A 63 2.49 4.63 -0.17
C PHE A 63 1.74 5.89 0.27
N ALA A 64 0.53 5.71 0.82
CA ALA A 64 -0.40 6.79 1.14
C ALA A 64 0.03 7.64 2.34
N MET A 65 0.38 6.98 3.47
CA MET A 65 0.64 7.63 4.77
C MET A 65 2.09 8.11 4.88
N ARG A 66 2.48 9.07 4.04
CA ARG A 66 3.83 9.65 3.97
C ARG A 66 3.86 11.10 4.47
N GLY A 67 5.05 11.58 4.81
CA GLY A 67 5.26 12.97 5.25
C GLY A 67 4.69 13.27 6.64
N ASP A 68 4.78 14.52 7.05
CA ASP A 68 4.11 15.01 8.25
C ASP A 68 2.65 15.35 7.90
N PRO A 69 1.65 14.82 8.63
CA PRO A 69 0.25 15.17 8.41
C PRO A 69 -0.04 16.67 8.51
N LYS A 70 0.72 17.41 9.30
CA LYS A 70 0.55 18.86 9.48
C LYS A 70 0.87 19.67 8.23
N ASP A 71 1.74 19.14 7.38
CA ASP A 71 2.17 19.81 6.15
C ASP A 71 1.31 19.40 4.94
N HIS A 72 0.29 18.57 5.15
CA HIS A 72 -0.53 18.04 4.09
C HIS A 72 -1.67 18.99 3.69
N ALA A 73 -1.56 19.58 2.50
CA ALA A 73 -2.54 20.51 1.93
C ALA A 73 -3.39 19.91 0.78
N GLY A 74 -3.21 18.63 0.47
CA GLY A 74 -3.94 17.92 -0.59
C GLY A 74 -5.35 17.47 -0.18
N PRO A 75 -5.91 16.48 -0.89
CA PRO A 75 -7.16 15.83 -0.48
C PRO A 75 -6.97 15.07 0.82
N THR A 76 -8.03 14.84 1.58
CA THR A 76 -7.96 13.86 2.67
C THR A 76 -7.70 12.47 2.11
N VAL A 77 -6.67 11.80 2.62
CA VAL A 77 -6.21 10.51 2.11
C VAL A 77 -6.56 9.39 3.10
N PHE A 78 -7.16 8.34 2.58
CA PHE A 78 -7.38 7.09 3.30
C PHE A 78 -6.40 6.03 2.80
N ALA A 79 -5.96 5.15 3.69
CA ALA A 79 -5.28 3.92 3.33
C ALA A 79 -5.88 2.74 4.11
N THR A 80 -6.16 1.66 3.42
CA THR A 80 -6.57 0.39 4.04
C THR A 80 -5.46 -0.63 3.95
N HIS A 81 -5.07 -1.19 5.09
CA HIS A 81 -4.03 -2.22 5.19
C HIS A 81 -4.64 -3.50 5.76
N SER A 82 -4.45 -4.62 5.07
CA SER A 82 -4.69 -5.95 5.64
C SER A 82 -3.42 -6.44 6.32
N THR A 83 -3.29 -6.16 7.60
CA THR A 83 -2.09 -6.49 8.38
C THR A 83 -1.83 -7.99 8.47
N HIS A 84 -2.89 -8.80 8.30
CA HIS A 84 -2.79 -10.25 8.23
C HIS A 84 -2.19 -10.80 6.93
N LYS A 85 -2.03 -9.98 5.89
CA LYS A 85 -1.47 -10.42 4.60
C LYS A 85 0.04 -10.27 4.53
N MET A 86 0.52 -9.07 4.84
CA MET A 86 1.92 -8.70 4.63
C MET A 86 2.65 -8.28 5.92
N LEU A 87 1.96 -8.30 7.05
CA LEU A 87 2.52 -8.06 8.38
C LEU A 87 2.16 -9.23 9.29
N ALA A 88 2.71 -9.25 10.51
CA ALA A 88 2.62 -10.41 11.41
C ALA A 88 1.31 -10.50 12.23
N ALA A 89 0.19 -9.99 11.72
CA ALA A 89 -1.08 -10.04 12.43
C ALA A 89 -1.90 -11.29 12.09
N LEU A 90 -2.83 -11.67 12.98
CA LEU A 90 -3.75 -12.78 12.77
C LEU A 90 -4.74 -12.47 11.63
N SER A 91 -5.28 -13.52 11.03
CA SER A 91 -6.30 -13.40 9.97
C SER A 91 -7.43 -12.46 10.37
N GLN A 92 -7.92 -11.68 9.42
CA GLN A 92 -8.92 -10.60 9.57
C GLN A 92 -8.40 -9.29 10.19
N ALA A 93 -7.18 -9.27 10.72
CA ALA A 93 -6.60 -8.04 11.22
C ALA A 93 -6.37 -7.02 10.09
N SER A 94 -6.74 -5.77 10.33
CA SER A 94 -6.61 -4.69 9.35
C SER A 94 -6.53 -3.34 10.03
N TYR A 95 -6.04 -2.34 9.29
CA TYR A 95 -6.11 -0.93 9.67
C TYR A 95 -6.76 -0.09 8.58
N ILE A 96 -7.43 0.96 8.99
CA ILE A 96 -7.72 2.10 8.15
C ILE A 96 -6.99 3.31 8.73
N HIS A 97 -6.20 3.96 7.90
CA HIS A 97 -5.49 5.18 8.24
C HIS A 97 -6.13 6.36 7.53
N VAL A 98 -6.16 7.50 8.20
CA VAL A 98 -6.67 8.75 7.65
C VAL A 98 -5.62 9.84 7.83
N ARG A 99 -5.30 10.54 6.76
CA ARG A 99 -4.51 11.75 6.78
C ARG A 99 -5.37 12.89 6.28
N ASP A 100 -5.78 13.77 7.19
CA ASP A 100 -6.60 14.91 6.85
C ASP A 100 -5.88 15.85 5.87
N GLY A 101 -6.65 16.42 4.96
CA GLY A 101 -6.21 17.38 3.98
C GLY A 101 -7.00 18.69 4.05
N LYS A 102 -7.11 19.38 2.89
CA LYS A 102 -7.83 20.66 2.77
C LYS A 102 -9.27 20.65 3.33
N ASN A 103 -9.92 19.49 3.27
CA ASN A 103 -11.25 19.24 3.81
C ASN A 103 -11.18 18.10 4.84
N PRO A 104 -10.84 18.37 6.09
CA PRO A 104 -10.68 17.37 7.12
C PRO A 104 -12.01 16.64 7.41
N ILE A 105 -11.89 15.44 7.94
CA ILE A 105 -13.05 14.64 8.32
C ILE A 105 -13.42 14.94 9.76
N ASP A 106 -14.70 15.14 10.00
CA ASP A 106 -15.23 15.15 11.35
C ASP A 106 -15.06 13.76 11.98
N HIS A 107 -14.29 13.68 13.05
CA HIS A 107 -13.92 12.41 13.71
C HIS A 107 -15.14 11.69 14.28
N HIS A 108 -16.16 12.42 14.76
CA HIS A 108 -17.36 11.80 15.29
C HIS A 108 -18.17 11.12 14.18
N ARG A 109 -18.34 11.81 13.05
CA ARG A 109 -19.02 11.23 11.86
C ARG A 109 -18.26 10.03 11.29
N PHE A 110 -16.93 10.12 11.23
CA PHE A 110 -16.11 9.01 10.79
C PHE A 110 -16.28 7.80 11.72
N ASN A 111 -16.22 8.01 13.03
CA ASN A 111 -16.40 6.94 14.01
C ASN A 111 -17.80 6.31 13.93
N GLN A 112 -18.84 7.11 13.73
CA GLN A 112 -20.19 6.59 13.54
C GLN A 112 -20.28 5.70 12.28
N ALA A 113 -19.75 6.17 11.15
CA ALA A 113 -19.70 5.39 9.91
C ALA A 113 -18.88 4.12 10.08
N TYR A 114 -17.73 4.21 10.73
CA TYR A 114 -16.88 3.07 11.04
C TYR A 114 -17.62 2.01 11.87
N MET A 115 -18.28 2.42 12.95
CA MET A 115 -19.04 1.52 13.84
C MET A 115 -20.23 0.86 13.14
N MET A 116 -20.79 1.46 12.09
CA MET A 116 -21.84 0.84 11.28
C MET A 116 -21.37 -0.33 10.43
N HIS A 117 -20.06 -0.40 10.13
CA HIS A 117 -19.47 -1.35 9.22
C HIS A 117 -18.49 -2.33 9.87
N THR A 118 -18.21 -2.15 11.15
CA THR A 118 -17.31 -3.03 11.91
C THR A 118 -18.09 -3.90 12.90
N SER A 119 -17.44 -4.95 13.40
CA SER A 119 -18.01 -5.78 14.45
C SER A 119 -18.14 -5.01 15.76
N THR A 120 -19.29 -5.12 16.41
CA THR A 120 -19.49 -4.61 17.78
C THR A 120 -18.92 -5.55 18.85
N SER A 121 -18.43 -6.73 18.45
CA SER A 121 -17.85 -7.75 19.32
C SER A 121 -16.45 -8.13 18.81
N PRO A 122 -15.45 -7.23 18.98
CA PRO A 122 -14.11 -7.47 18.47
C PRO A 122 -13.45 -8.66 19.19
N LEU A 123 -12.77 -9.52 18.44
CA LEU A 123 -11.93 -10.56 19.00
C LEU A 123 -10.62 -9.95 19.49
N TYR A 124 -10.41 -9.89 20.80
CA TYR A 124 -9.23 -9.27 21.39
C TYR A 124 -7.90 -9.86 20.90
N ALA A 125 -7.86 -11.15 20.56
CA ALA A 125 -6.67 -11.76 19.98
C ALA A 125 -6.27 -11.09 18.66
N ILE A 126 -7.24 -10.72 17.81
CA ILE A 126 -6.98 -10.02 16.54
C ILE A 126 -6.48 -8.60 16.84
N VAL A 127 -7.12 -7.88 17.77
CA VAL A 127 -6.70 -6.55 18.18
C VAL A 127 -5.27 -6.57 18.72
N ALA A 128 -4.97 -7.50 19.65
CA ALA A 128 -3.64 -7.66 20.21
C ALA A 128 -2.59 -8.02 19.14
N SER A 129 -2.95 -8.84 18.15
CA SER A 129 -2.03 -9.16 17.05
C SER A 129 -1.66 -7.95 16.20
N ASN A 130 -2.57 -7.00 16.02
CA ASN A 130 -2.26 -5.73 15.35
C ASN A 130 -1.24 -4.90 16.16
N ASP A 131 -1.41 -4.85 17.48
CA ASP A 131 -0.50 -4.13 18.37
C ASP A 131 0.91 -4.75 18.35
N ILE A 132 0.97 -6.09 18.44
CA ILE A 132 2.24 -6.84 18.33
C ILE A 132 2.90 -6.61 16.96
N ALA A 133 2.14 -6.70 15.87
CA ALA A 133 2.66 -6.46 14.53
C ALA A 133 3.22 -5.02 14.39
N SER A 134 2.55 -4.04 14.99
CA SER A 134 3.03 -2.66 15.01
C SER A 134 4.34 -2.53 15.81
N ALA A 135 4.42 -3.16 16.99
CA ALA A 135 5.63 -3.16 17.81
C ALA A 135 6.82 -3.85 17.11
N MET A 136 6.58 -4.93 16.37
CA MET A 136 7.62 -5.60 15.57
C MET A 136 8.20 -4.69 14.48
N MET A 137 7.37 -3.81 13.91
CA MET A 137 7.76 -2.90 12.83
C MET A 137 8.32 -1.57 13.34
N ASP A 138 8.24 -1.30 14.63
CA ASP A 138 8.73 -0.05 15.22
C ASP A 138 10.26 0.00 15.29
N GLY A 139 10.81 1.22 15.33
CA GLY A 139 12.24 1.48 15.41
C GLY A 139 13.03 0.84 14.27
N GLY A 140 13.99 -0.01 14.61
CA GLY A 140 14.84 -0.72 13.65
C GLY A 140 14.22 -2.00 13.08
N GLY A 141 13.13 -2.51 13.66
CA GLY A 141 12.50 -3.79 13.26
C GLY A 141 11.94 -3.73 11.84
N GLY A 142 11.15 -2.74 11.53
CA GLY A 142 10.55 -2.59 10.20
C GLY A 142 11.56 -2.48 9.06
N PRO A 143 12.55 -1.57 9.12
CA PRO A 143 13.62 -1.51 8.12
C PRO A 143 14.39 -2.82 7.99
N SER A 144 14.74 -3.48 9.09
CA SER A 144 15.50 -4.75 9.06
C SER A 144 14.71 -5.87 8.39
N LEU A 145 13.48 -6.10 8.84
CA LEU A 145 12.62 -7.17 8.29
C LEU A 145 12.29 -6.94 6.81
N THR A 146 11.99 -5.71 6.43
CA THR A 146 11.68 -5.41 5.02
C THR A 146 12.90 -5.53 4.13
N GLN A 147 14.08 -5.16 4.61
CA GLN A 147 15.33 -5.30 3.83
C GLN A 147 15.69 -6.78 3.64
N GLU A 148 15.59 -7.60 4.67
CA GLU A 148 15.85 -9.04 4.60
C GLU A 148 14.97 -9.70 3.52
N VAL A 149 13.67 -9.43 3.51
CA VAL A 149 12.74 -9.98 2.50
C VAL A 149 13.08 -9.49 1.08
N ILE A 150 13.51 -8.23 0.94
CA ILE A 150 13.94 -7.68 -0.36
C ILE A 150 15.20 -8.42 -0.86
N ASP A 151 16.18 -8.62 0.02
CA ASP A 151 17.43 -9.29 -0.32
C ASP A 151 17.16 -10.75 -0.74
N GLU A 152 16.34 -11.48 0.02
CA GLU A 152 15.90 -12.84 -0.33
C GLU A 152 15.16 -12.88 -1.67
N ALA A 153 14.27 -11.92 -1.93
CA ALA A 153 13.54 -11.84 -3.20
C ALA A 153 14.48 -11.58 -4.40
N VAL A 154 15.49 -10.74 -4.22
CA VAL A 154 16.51 -10.47 -5.23
C VAL A 154 17.34 -11.73 -5.49
N ASP A 155 17.81 -12.41 -4.45
CA ASP A 155 18.59 -13.64 -4.56
C ASP A 155 17.80 -14.76 -5.24
N PHE A 156 16.53 -14.92 -4.88
CA PHE A 156 15.62 -15.87 -5.53
C PHE A 156 15.47 -15.56 -7.04
N ARG A 157 15.21 -14.30 -7.40
CA ARG A 157 15.08 -13.88 -8.79
C ARG A 157 16.36 -14.13 -9.59
N GLN A 158 17.53 -13.86 -9.00
CA GLN A 158 18.82 -14.14 -9.63
C GLN A 158 19.06 -15.65 -9.80
N ALA A 159 18.68 -16.45 -8.81
CA ALA A 159 18.77 -17.91 -8.90
C ALA A 159 17.89 -18.46 -10.04
N VAL A 160 16.63 -18.03 -10.13
CA VAL A 160 15.72 -18.40 -11.22
C VAL A 160 16.28 -17.97 -12.58
N ALA A 161 16.85 -16.77 -12.67
CA ALA A 161 17.45 -16.28 -13.93
C ALA A 161 18.68 -17.12 -14.35
N ARG A 162 19.50 -17.58 -13.38
CA ARG A 162 20.62 -18.50 -13.65
C ARG A 162 20.13 -19.85 -14.17
N LEU A 163 19.15 -20.44 -13.47
CA LEU A 163 18.54 -21.72 -13.86
C LEU A 163 17.88 -21.62 -15.26
N ALA A 164 17.13 -20.56 -15.50
CA ALA A 164 16.48 -20.33 -16.78
C ALA A 164 17.48 -20.26 -17.95
N ARG A 165 18.67 -19.71 -17.76
CA ARG A 165 19.74 -19.73 -18.77
C ARG A 165 20.29 -21.14 -19.02
N SER A 166 20.60 -21.85 -17.93
CA SER A 166 21.18 -23.20 -18.01
C SER A 166 20.23 -24.20 -18.68
N PHE A 167 18.97 -24.22 -18.32
CA PHE A 167 18.00 -25.16 -18.88
C PHE A 167 17.43 -24.73 -20.23
N ARG A 168 17.45 -23.46 -20.58
CA ARG A 168 17.02 -23.00 -21.90
C ARG A 168 17.89 -23.57 -23.02
N GLU A 169 19.18 -23.73 -22.77
CA GLU A 169 20.10 -24.36 -23.71
C GLU A 169 19.78 -25.85 -23.96
N GLN A 170 19.08 -26.47 -22.99
CA GLN A 170 18.63 -27.87 -23.05
C GLN A 170 17.20 -28.01 -23.58
N GLY A 171 16.49 -26.89 -23.80
CA GLY A 171 15.11 -26.88 -24.28
C GLY A 171 14.05 -27.25 -23.23
N GLU A 172 14.40 -27.35 -21.96
CA GLU A 172 13.56 -27.90 -20.90
C GLU A 172 12.91 -26.85 -19.98
N TRP A 173 13.34 -25.59 -20.04
CA TRP A 173 12.91 -24.57 -19.10
C TRP A 173 12.09 -23.45 -19.75
N PHE A 174 10.89 -23.18 -19.27
CA PHE A 174 10.00 -22.13 -19.77
C PHE A 174 9.74 -20.99 -18.77
N PHE A 175 10.16 -21.11 -17.51
CA PHE A 175 10.02 -20.06 -16.50
C PHE A 175 11.13 -19.01 -16.63
N GLN A 176 10.80 -17.77 -16.35
CA GLN A 176 11.77 -16.68 -16.18
C GLN A 176 11.20 -15.63 -15.23
N PRO A 177 12.08 -14.90 -14.50
CA PRO A 177 11.61 -13.78 -13.69
C PRO A 177 10.91 -12.73 -14.56
N TRP A 178 9.85 -12.16 -14.05
CA TRP A 178 9.22 -11.02 -14.71
C TRP A 178 10.12 -9.80 -14.54
N ASN A 179 10.61 -9.23 -15.63
CA ASN A 179 11.47 -8.07 -15.65
C ASN A 179 10.75 -6.87 -16.25
N ILE A 180 11.22 -5.68 -15.90
CA ILE A 180 10.63 -4.40 -16.32
C ILE A 180 10.62 -4.22 -17.85
N ASP A 181 11.60 -4.81 -18.56
CA ASP A 181 11.71 -4.77 -20.02
C ASP A 181 10.51 -5.42 -20.75
N ARG A 182 9.65 -6.10 -19.99
CA ARG A 182 8.44 -6.78 -20.50
C ARG A 182 7.14 -6.15 -20.03
N VAL A 183 7.23 -5.11 -19.25
CA VAL A 183 6.09 -4.30 -18.78
C VAL A 183 6.07 -3.03 -19.63
N GLN A 184 5.59 -3.16 -20.88
CA GLN A 184 5.30 -2.03 -21.75
C GLN A 184 3.81 -1.85 -21.90
#